data_81a2d78bd20900945fc1193ef0ec12a1
#
_entry.id   81a2d78bd20900945fc1193ef0ec12a1
#
_cell.length_a   1.000
_cell.length_b   1.000
_cell.length_c   1.000
_cell.angle_alpha   90.00
_cell.angle_beta   90.00
_cell.angle_gamma   90.00
#
_symmetry.space_group_name_H-M   'P 1'
#
loop_
_entity.id
_entity.type
_entity.pdbx_description
1 polymer ?
#
loop_
_entity_poly.entity_id
_entity_poly.type
_entity_poly.pdbx_seq_one_letter_code
_entity_poly.pdbx_strand_id
1 'polypeptide(L)'
;MSQSHIILVRHGEASQGWSVHPDPGLSAQGRRQARNSGKSLLNELSQYQLLSSPKKRAIETMEIMNQGYKNSFELDSRFIEIPSDNIDADKKKQWLVSIFTTPIEELPEVVKEWRHKLINWLKEAEGNFVVTTHFMVINALVSNITGNDAISYFHPDYASRTEIFKKNGEIAQLILGNDKKTVINL
;
A
#
# COMPACT_ATOMS: atom_id res chain seq x y z
N MET A 1 25.63 2.35 12.02
CA MET A 1 24.96 2.74 10.78
C MET A 1 23.55 2.13 10.82
N SER A 2 22.51 2.97 10.90
CA SER A 2 21.11 2.48 10.89
C SER A 2 20.74 2.03 9.48
N GLN A 3 20.17 0.85 9.38
CA GLN A 3 19.56 0.34 8.16
C GLN A 3 18.10 0.03 8.42
N SER A 4 17.24 0.35 7.49
CA SER A 4 15.82 0.01 7.55
C SER A 4 15.39 -0.61 6.23
N HIS A 5 14.54 -1.63 6.32
CA HIS A 5 13.92 -2.27 5.17
C HIS A 5 12.41 -2.23 5.30
N ILE A 6 11.74 -1.59 4.37
CA ILE A 6 10.30 -1.41 4.37
C ILE A 6 9.73 -2.14 3.16
N ILE A 7 8.84 -3.10 3.40
CA ILE A 7 8.14 -3.86 2.38
C ILE A 7 6.68 -3.42 2.36
N LEU A 8 6.28 -2.76 1.29
CA LEU A 8 4.89 -2.40 1.04
C LEU A 8 4.24 -3.50 0.21
N VAL A 9 3.16 -4.07 0.70
CA VAL A 9 2.41 -5.12 0.02
C VAL A 9 1.03 -4.61 -0.33
N ARG A 10 0.70 -4.52 -1.62
CA ARG A 10 -0.68 -4.24 -2.01
C ARG A 10 -1.57 -5.41 -1.60
N HIS A 11 -2.76 -5.15 -1.06
CA HIS A 11 -3.72 -6.21 -0.75
C HIS A 11 -3.99 -7.11 -1.96
N GLY A 12 -4.36 -8.37 -1.72
CA GLY A 12 -4.82 -9.29 -2.75
C GLY A 12 -6.12 -8.81 -3.41
N GLU A 13 -6.54 -9.46 -4.49
CA GLU A 13 -7.79 -9.14 -5.18
C GLU A 13 -8.98 -9.16 -4.21
N ALA A 14 -9.77 -8.08 -4.22
CA ALA A 14 -10.98 -7.98 -3.41
C ALA A 14 -12.13 -8.81 -4.02
N SER A 15 -13.01 -9.35 -3.18
CA SER A 15 -14.15 -10.17 -3.60
C SER A 15 -15.21 -9.39 -4.39
N GLN A 16 -15.27 -8.07 -4.17
CA GLN A 16 -16.24 -7.18 -4.80
C GLN A 16 -15.62 -5.80 -5.02
N GLY A 17 -16.17 -5.04 -5.96
CA GLY A 17 -15.84 -3.62 -6.13
C GLY A 17 -16.45 -2.77 -5.01
N TRP A 18 -15.87 -1.61 -4.79
CA TRP A 18 -16.34 -0.62 -3.82
C TRP A 18 -17.77 -0.13 -4.07
N SER A 19 -18.26 -0.19 -5.32
CA SER A 19 -19.64 0.15 -5.67
C SER A 19 -20.68 -0.87 -5.17
N VAL A 20 -20.24 -2.07 -4.80
CA VAL A 20 -21.11 -3.17 -4.32
C VAL A 20 -21.01 -3.32 -2.81
N HIS A 21 -19.82 -3.16 -2.26
CA HIS A 21 -19.57 -3.29 -0.82
C HIS A 21 -18.52 -2.25 -0.38
N PRO A 22 -18.77 -1.50 0.71
CA PRO A 22 -17.88 -0.42 1.14
C PRO A 22 -16.51 -0.91 1.65
N ASP A 23 -16.43 -2.13 2.16
CA ASP A 23 -15.18 -2.73 2.65
C ASP A 23 -15.15 -4.25 2.36
N PRO A 24 -14.95 -4.63 1.09
CA PRO A 24 -14.91 -6.05 0.71
C PRO A 24 -13.62 -6.70 1.23
N GLY A 25 -13.74 -7.96 1.65
CA GLY A 25 -12.60 -8.84 1.91
C GLY A 25 -11.98 -9.39 0.62
N LEU A 26 -11.07 -10.34 0.74
CA LEU A 26 -10.39 -10.96 -0.39
C LEU A 26 -11.28 -11.95 -1.15
N SER A 27 -11.13 -11.99 -2.47
CA SER A 27 -11.63 -13.08 -3.31
C SER A 27 -10.83 -14.37 -3.04
N ALA A 28 -11.31 -15.51 -3.58
CA ALA A 28 -10.56 -16.76 -3.54
C ALA A 28 -9.19 -16.60 -4.22
N GLN A 29 -9.11 -15.82 -5.30
CA GLN A 29 -7.86 -15.48 -5.98
C GLN A 29 -6.97 -14.58 -5.11
N GLY A 30 -7.55 -13.55 -4.47
CA GLY A 30 -6.83 -12.68 -3.55
C GLY A 30 -6.18 -13.44 -2.39
N ARG A 31 -6.87 -14.43 -1.84
CA ARG A 31 -6.34 -15.32 -0.81
C ARG A 31 -5.14 -16.16 -1.32
N ARG A 32 -5.20 -16.65 -2.56
CA ARG A 32 -4.06 -17.36 -3.18
C ARG A 32 -2.87 -16.42 -3.39
N GLN A 33 -3.11 -15.20 -3.87
CA GLN A 33 -2.09 -14.16 -4.06
C GLN A 33 -1.38 -13.83 -2.75
N ALA A 34 -2.15 -13.57 -1.68
CA ALA A 34 -1.61 -13.28 -0.34
C ALA A 34 -0.77 -14.45 0.20
N ARG A 35 -1.24 -15.68 0.04
CA ARG A 35 -0.49 -16.88 0.45
C ARG A 35 0.84 -17.01 -0.29
N ASN A 36 0.86 -16.76 -1.59
CA ASN A 36 2.09 -16.83 -2.39
C ASN A 36 3.07 -15.72 -2.00
N SER A 37 2.58 -14.50 -1.76
CA SER A 37 3.41 -13.40 -1.26
C SER A 37 4.00 -13.72 0.12
N GLY A 38 3.22 -14.29 1.02
CA GLY A 38 3.69 -14.73 2.33
C GLY A 38 4.81 -15.79 2.25
N LYS A 39 4.67 -16.79 1.38
CA LYS A 39 5.69 -17.85 1.24
C LYS A 39 7.09 -17.33 0.95
N SER A 40 7.21 -16.26 0.20
CA SER A 40 8.50 -15.65 -0.14
C SER A 40 9.11 -14.79 0.98
N LEU A 41 8.34 -14.52 2.05
CA LEU A 41 8.79 -13.78 3.24
C LEU A 41 8.99 -14.69 4.46
N LEU A 42 8.76 -15.99 4.30
CA LEU A 42 8.61 -16.95 5.39
C LEU A 42 9.74 -16.96 6.44
N ASN A 43 10.98 -16.71 6.08
CA ASN A 43 12.10 -16.80 7.02
C ASN A 43 12.45 -15.45 7.68
N GLU A 44 11.77 -14.37 7.31
CA GLU A 44 12.17 -13.01 7.66
C GLU A 44 11.13 -12.26 8.50
N LEU A 45 9.85 -12.66 8.44
CA LEU A 45 8.75 -11.92 9.09
C LEU A 45 8.95 -11.68 10.60
N SER A 46 9.65 -12.57 11.29
CA SER A 46 9.96 -12.42 12.73
C SER A 46 10.88 -11.23 13.04
N GLN A 47 11.56 -10.69 12.02
CA GLN A 47 12.48 -9.56 12.14
C GLN A 47 11.80 -8.23 11.75
N TYR A 48 10.51 -8.26 11.40
CA TYR A 48 9.76 -7.10 10.94
C TYR A 48 8.63 -6.72 11.90
N GLN A 49 8.41 -5.45 12.03
CA GLN A 49 7.16 -4.91 12.56
C GLN A 49 6.09 -5.04 11.46
N LEU A 50 4.96 -5.65 11.81
CA LEU A 50 3.88 -5.91 10.86
C LEU A 50 2.79 -4.86 11.05
N LEU A 51 2.48 -4.13 9.99
CA LEU A 51 1.44 -3.10 9.97
C LEU A 51 0.42 -3.42 8.87
N SER A 52 -0.82 -3.07 9.11
CA SER A 52 -1.89 -3.19 8.11
C SER A 52 -2.78 -1.96 8.08
N SER A 53 -3.19 -1.57 6.88
CA SER A 53 -4.38 -0.73 6.74
C SER A 53 -5.56 -1.39 7.45
N PRO A 54 -6.48 -0.65 8.09
CA PRO A 54 -7.66 -1.19 8.74
C PRO A 54 -8.75 -1.69 7.77
N LYS A 55 -8.56 -1.56 6.45
CA LYS A 55 -9.50 -2.11 5.47
C LYS A 55 -9.40 -3.64 5.42
N LYS A 56 -10.57 -4.31 5.40
CA LYS A 56 -10.69 -5.77 5.50
C LYS A 56 -9.79 -6.52 4.53
N ARG A 57 -9.70 -6.11 3.27
CA ARG A 57 -8.83 -6.73 2.27
C ARG A 57 -7.35 -6.66 2.60
N ALA A 58 -6.89 -5.59 3.27
CA ALA A 58 -5.50 -5.46 3.72
C ALA A 58 -5.24 -6.31 4.96
N ILE A 59 -6.17 -6.32 5.92
CA ILE A 59 -6.12 -7.17 7.12
C ILE A 59 -6.03 -8.64 6.72
N GLU A 60 -6.95 -9.12 5.87
CA GLU A 60 -6.96 -10.52 5.41
C GLU A 60 -5.68 -10.87 4.62
N THR A 61 -5.09 -9.91 3.90
CA THR A 61 -3.80 -10.11 3.23
C THR A 61 -2.71 -10.36 4.27
N MET A 62 -2.60 -9.51 5.30
CA MET A 62 -1.62 -9.67 6.38
C MET A 62 -1.82 -10.99 7.14
N GLU A 63 -3.05 -11.31 7.52
CA GLU A 63 -3.37 -12.55 8.23
C GLU A 63 -2.93 -13.80 7.46
N ILE A 64 -3.20 -13.83 6.16
CA ILE A 64 -2.83 -14.96 5.30
C ILE A 64 -1.32 -15.05 5.10
N MET A 65 -0.65 -13.91 4.87
CA MET A 65 0.81 -13.87 4.76
C MET A 65 1.51 -14.32 6.02
N ASN A 66 0.93 -13.99 7.19
CA ASN A 66 1.48 -14.27 8.52
C ASN A 66 1.03 -15.63 9.10
N GLN A 67 0.23 -16.40 8.39
CA GLN A 67 -0.44 -17.60 8.90
C GLN A 67 0.53 -18.67 9.46
N GLY A 68 1.76 -18.71 8.96
CA GLY A 68 2.80 -19.63 9.44
C GLY A 68 3.55 -19.17 10.70
N TYR A 69 3.46 -17.88 11.07
CA TYR A 69 4.28 -17.25 12.12
C TYR A 69 3.49 -16.82 13.34
N LYS A 70 2.20 -16.51 13.19
CA LYS A 70 1.32 -16.00 14.25
C LYS A 70 1.87 -14.77 14.98
N ASN A 71 2.68 -13.95 14.29
CA ASN A 71 3.14 -12.68 14.84
C ASN A 71 1.95 -11.73 14.97
N SER A 72 1.93 -10.92 16.02
CA SER A 72 0.98 -9.81 16.11
C SER A 72 1.26 -8.76 15.04
N PHE A 73 0.24 -8.12 14.52
CA PHE A 73 0.36 -6.95 13.66
C PHE A 73 -0.53 -5.82 14.17
N GLU A 74 -0.18 -4.60 13.84
CA GLU A 74 -0.91 -3.40 14.25
C GLU A 74 -1.70 -2.82 13.07
N LEU A 75 -2.88 -2.26 13.36
CA LEU A 75 -3.66 -1.51 12.39
C LEU A 75 -3.24 -0.04 12.42
N ASP A 76 -2.94 0.50 11.25
CA ASP A 76 -2.51 1.89 11.12
C ASP A 76 -3.32 2.60 10.04
N SER A 77 -4.13 3.56 10.46
CA SER A 77 -5.02 4.33 9.59
C SER A 77 -4.30 5.20 8.55
N ARG A 78 -3.00 5.48 8.73
CA ARG A 78 -2.19 6.19 7.72
C ARG A 78 -2.14 5.45 6.39
N PHE A 79 -2.23 4.11 6.43
CA PHE A 79 -2.15 3.24 5.26
C PHE A 79 -3.50 2.94 4.60
N ILE A 80 -4.57 3.65 4.96
CA ILE A 80 -5.86 3.60 4.24
C ILE A 80 -5.66 4.18 2.84
N GLU A 81 -6.42 3.64 1.87
CA GLU A 81 -6.41 4.10 0.47
C GLU A 81 -6.74 5.61 0.38
N ILE A 82 -6.36 6.22 -0.73
CA ILE A 82 -6.57 7.65 -0.98
C ILE A 82 -7.97 8.10 -0.55
N PRO A 83 -8.09 9.20 0.23
CA PRO A 83 -9.37 9.66 0.74
C PRO A 83 -10.31 10.06 -0.41
N SER A 84 -11.46 9.41 -0.47
CA SER A 84 -12.48 9.59 -1.51
C SER A 84 -13.91 9.59 -0.94
N ASP A 85 -14.06 9.79 0.36
CA ASP A 85 -15.36 9.71 1.05
C ASP A 85 -16.34 10.79 0.61
N ASN A 86 -15.82 11.95 0.19
CA ASN A 86 -16.60 13.08 -0.31
C ASN A 86 -16.92 12.98 -1.80
N ILE A 87 -16.56 11.89 -2.47
CA ILE A 87 -16.80 11.68 -3.89
C ILE A 87 -17.97 10.70 -4.07
N ASP A 88 -18.97 11.11 -4.84
CA ASP A 88 -20.11 10.26 -5.17
C ASP A 88 -19.63 8.93 -5.80
N ALA A 89 -20.27 7.84 -5.45
CA ALA A 89 -19.85 6.49 -5.84
C ALA A 89 -19.74 6.32 -7.37
N ASP A 90 -20.64 6.91 -8.12
CA ASP A 90 -20.65 6.89 -9.60
C ASP A 90 -19.53 7.72 -10.23
N LYS A 91 -18.99 8.71 -9.49
CA LYS A 91 -17.93 9.62 -9.94
C LYS A 91 -16.53 9.18 -9.51
N LYS A 92 -16.41 8.28 -8.54
CA LYS A 92 -15.10 7.87 -7.98
C LYS A 92 -14.11 7.38 -9.03
N LYS A 93 -14.56 6.61 -10.01
CA LYS A 93 -13.69 6.10 -11.08
C LYS A 93 -13.12 7.24 -11.93
N GLN A 94 -13.96 8.18 -12.34
CA GLN A 94 -13.54 9.33 -13.14
C GLN A 94 -12.61 10.24 -12.33
N TRP A 95 -12.95 10.48 -11.08
CA TRP A 95 -12.12 11.24 -10.16
C TRP A 95 -10.73 10.60 -9.99
N LEU A 96 -10.64 9.30 -9.77
CA LEU A 96 -9.36 8.60 -9.63
C LEU A 96 -8.51 8.73 -10.89
N VAL A 97 -9.12 8.61 -12.09
CA VAL A 97 -8.40 8.81 -13.35
C VAL A 97 -7.84 10.24 -13.45
N SER A 98 -8.61 11.25 -13.03
CA SER A 98 -8.12 12.65 -13.01
C SER A 98 -6.95 12.83 -12.04
N ILE A 99 -7.01 12.21 -10.85
CA ILE A 99 -5.93 12.27 -9.85
C ILE A 99 -4.61 11.69 -10.38
N PHE A 100 -4.64 10.68 -11.24
CA PHE A 100 -3.41 10.07 -11.77
C PHE A 100 -2.53 11.05 -12.58
N THR A 101 -3.13 12.01 -13.24
CA THR A 101 -2.44 12.98 -14.09
C THR A 101 -2.38 14.39 -13.49
N THR A 102 -3.01 14.60 -12.35
CA THR A 102 -2.98 15.90 -11.66
C THR A 102 -1.60 16.11 -11.02
N PRO A 103 -0.92 17.22 -11.27
CA PRO A 103 0.30 17.57 -10.57
C PRO A 103 0.10 17.56 -9.05
N ILE A 104 1.11 17.12 -8.31
CA ILE A 104 1.01 16.99 -6.85
C ILE A 104 0.60 18.31 -6.18
N GLU A 105 1.08 19.44 -6.69
CA GLU A 105 0.75 20.76 -6.17
C GLU A 105 -0.72 21.16 -6.38
N GLU A 106 -1.38 20.58 -7.37
CA GLU A 106 -2.77 20.85 -7.73
C GLU A 106 -3.76 19.83 -7.14
N LEU A 107 -3.28 18.83 -6.42
CA LEU A 107 -4.13 17.83 -5.76
C LEU A 107 -5.05 18.50 -4.71
N PRO A 108 -6.25 17.93 -4.48
CA PRO A 108 -7.12 18.37 -3.37
C PRO A 108 -6.38 18.35 -2.04
N GLU A 109 -6.65 19.34 -1.18
CA GLU A 109 -5.92 19.50 0.10
C GLU A 109 -5.96 18.24 0.97
N VAL A 110 -7.12 17.57 1.06
CA VAL A 110 -7.26 16.32 1.81
C VAL A 110 -6.31 15.20 1.30
N VAL A 111 -6.05 15.17 -0.01
CA VAL A 111 -5.11 14.22 -0.63
C VAL A 111 -3.66 14.60 -0.32
N LYS A 112 -3.34 15.89 -0.36
CA LYS A 112 -2.00 16.40 0.03
C LYS A 112 -1.69 16.09 1.49
N GLU A 113 -2.62 16.34 2.40
CA GLU A 113 -2.47 16.03 3.83
C GLU A 113 -2.27 14.53 4.08
N TRP A 114 -3.08 13.69 3.43
CA TRP A 114 -2.95 12.24 3.49
C TRP A 114 -1.58 11.79 2.98
N ARG A 115 -1.15 12.27 1.82
CA ARG A 115 0.17 11.99 1.24
C ARG A 115 1.30 12.45 2.17
N HIS A 116 1.17 13.63 2.76
CA HIS A 116 2.16 14.18 3.69
C HIS A 116 2.37 13.30 4.93
N LYS A 117 1.28 12.76 5.50
CA LYS A 117 1.35 11.80 6.63
C LYS A 117 2.14 10.54 6.27
N LEU A 118 1.94 10.01 5.05
CA LEU A 118 2.68 8.84 4.56
C LEU A 118 4.19 9.15 4.40
N ILE A 119 4.51 10.30 3.79
CA ILE A 119 5.90 10.72 3.57
C ILE A 119 6.61 10.95 4.91
N ASN A 120 5.96 11.59 5.87
CA ASN A 120 6.53 11.81 7.20
C ASN A 120 6.78 10.48 7.91
N TRP A 121 5.82 9.56 7.87
CA TRP A 121 6.06 8.22 8.39
C TRP A 121 7.28 7.55 7.75
N LEU A 122 7.40 7.60 6.41
CA LEU A 122 8.56 7.00 5.71
C LEU A 122 9.89 7.64 6.14
N LYS A 123 9.91 8.95 6.35
CA LYS A 123 11.11 9.66 6.85
C LYS A 123 11.50 9.20 8.25
N GLU A 124 10.53 9.06 9.14
CA GLU A 124 10.73 8.72 10.55
C GLU A 124 10.90 7.22 10.80
N ALA A 125 10.44 6.36 9.88
CA ALA A 125 10.49 4.92 10.05
C ALA A 125 11.93 4.41 10.22
N GLU A 126 12.21 3.80 11.38
CA GLU A 126 13.47 3.15 11.71
C GLU A 126 13.23 1.66 12.01
N GLY A 127 14.06 0.79 11.44
CA GLY A 127 13.91 -0.66 11.54
C GLY A 127 13.21 -1.28 10.34
N ASN A 128 12.74 -2.50 10.48
CA ASN A 128 12.17 -3.28 9.39
C ASN A 128 10.66 -3.36 9.50
N PHE A 129 9.95 -3.13 8.40
CA PHE A 129 8.49 -3.13 8.34
C PHE A 129 7.96 -3.95 7.18
N VAL A 130 6.87 -4.69 7.41
CA VAL A 130 5.98 -5.18 6.36
C VAL A 130 4.64 -4.49 6.54
N VAL A 131 4.16 -3.83 5.51
CA VAL A 131 2.92 -3.05 5.53
C VAL A 131 1.98 -3.55 4.45
N THR A 132 0.83 -4.12 4.82
CA THR A 132 -0.23 -4.43 3.87
C THR A 132 -1.12 -3.21 3.66
N THR A 133 -1.24 -2.78 2.41
CA THR A 133 -1.84 -1.50 2.07
C THR A 133 -2.47 -1.51 0.67
N HIS A 134 -2.56 -0.37 0.02
CA HIS A 134 -3.35 -0.11 -1.16
C HIS A 134 -2.51 0.48 -2.30
N PHE A 135 -3.13 0.52 -3.48
CA PHE A 135 -2.54 1.01 -4.72
C PHE A 135 -2.00 2.43 -4.60
N MET A 136 -2.83 3.39 -4.14
CA MET A 136 -2.42 4.79 -4.11
C MET A 136 -1.44 5.11 -2.99
N VAL A 137 -1.48 4.36 -1.87
CA VAL A 137 -0.48 4.49 -0.80
C VAL A 137 0.92 4.17 -1.33
N ILE A 138 1.06 3.05 -2.05
CA ILE A 138 2.34 2.64 -2.65
C ILE A 138 2.79 3.71 -3.65
N ASN A 139 1.90 4.16 -4.53
CA ASN A 139 2.22 5.18 -5.52
C ASN A 139 2.60 6.52 -4.89
N ALA A 140 1.92 6.96 -3.82
CA ALA A 140 2.25 8.20 -3.12
C ALA A 140 3.68 8.19 -2.56
N LEU A 141 4.11 7.06 -2.01
CA LEU A 141 5.47 6.90 -1.50
C LEU A 141 6.49 6.78 -2.63
N VAL A 142 6.22 5.97 -3.65
CA VAL A 142 7.12 5.79 -4.80
C VAL A 142 7.27 7.07 -5.59
N SER A 143 6.20 7.81 -5.88
CA SER A 143 6.28 9.10 -6.57
C SER A 143 7.15 10.11 -5.81
N ASN A 144 7.06 10.12 -4.48
CA ASN A 144 7.91 10.98 -3.65
C ASN A 144 9.39 10.57 -3.72
N ILE A 145 9.69 9.27 -3.66
CA ILE A 145 11.08 8.77 -3.73
C ILE A 145 11.70 9.06 -5.09
N THR A 146 10.93 8.93 -6.16
CA THR A 146 11.40 9.11 -7.54
C THR A 146 11.37 10.56 -8.02
N GLY A 147 10.79 11.48 -7.23
CA GLY A 147 10.60 12.89 -7.65
C GLY A 147 9.60 13.03 -8.79
N ASN A 148 8.64 12.14 -8.92
CA ASN A 148 7.63 12.22 -9.96
C ASN A 148 6.61 13.33 -9.67
N ASP A 149 6.22 14.10 -10.68
CA ASP A 149 5.31 15.23 -10.55
C ASP A 149 3.84 14.82 -10.33
N ALA A 150 3.48 13.58 -10.69
CA ALA A 150 2.15 13.02 -10.46
C ALA A 150 2.22 11.95 -9.36
N ILE A 151 1.09 11.74 -8.67
CA ILE A 151 1.01 10.76 -7.58
C ILE A 151 1.05 9.31 -8.08
N SER A 152 0.57 9.02 -9.29
CA SER A 152 0.63 7.69 -9.90
C SER A 152 1.94 7.51 -10.65
N TYR A 153 2.67 6.46 -10.33
CA TYR A 153 3.97 6.13 -10.92
C TYR A 153 3.95 4.81 -11.70
N PHE A 154 3.34 3.77 -11.14
CA PHE A 154 3.25 2.45 -11.74
C PHE A 154 1.97 1.74 -11.26
N HIS A 155 1.71 0.53 -11.76
CA HIS A 155 0.54 -0.26 -11.39
C HIS A 155 0.96 -1.47 -10.52
N PRO A 156 1.18 -1.31 -9.21
CA PRO A 156 1.53 -2.44 -8.36
C PRO A 156 0.47 -3.55 -8.46
N ASP A 157 0.86 -4.76 -8.85
CA ASP A 157 -0.06 -5.90 -8.95
C ASP A 157 -0.60 -6.31 -7.57
N TYR A 158 -1.68 -7.07 -7.53
CA TYR A 158 -2.23 -7.63 -6.29
C TYR A 158 -1.20 -8.49 -5.56
N ALA A 159 -1.08 -8.26 -4.27
CA ALA A 159 -0.12 -8.90 -3.36
C ALA A 159 1.35 -8.78 -3.81
N SER A 160 1.66 -7.87 -4.74
CA SER A 160 3.03 -7.55 -5.10
C SER A 160 3.73 -6.77 -3.98
N ARG A 161 5.05 -6.87 -3.93
CA ARG A 161 5.89 -6.22 -2.93
C ARG A 161 6.72 -5.12 -3.56
N THR A 162 6.64 -3.94 -2.99
CA THR A 162 7.54 -2.81 -3.28
C THR A 162 8.45 -2.62 -2.09
N GLU A 163 9.76 -2.64 -2.30
CA GLU A 163 10.74 -2.66 -1.22
C GLU A 163 11.56 -1.37 -1.22
N ILE A 164 11.69 -0.78 -0.04
CA ILE A 164 12.41 0.46 0.19
C ILE A 164 13.50 0.19 1.21
N PHE A 165 14.74 0.44 0.82
CA PHE A 165 15.89 0.32 1.72
C PHE A 165 16.37 1.72 2.10
N LYS A 166 16.56 1.94 3.40
CA LYS A 166 17.13 3.18 3.94
C LYS A 166 18.48 2.89 4.58
N LYS A 167 19.39 3.83 4.45
CA LYS A 167 20.70 3.81 5.12
C LYS A 167 20.95 5.20 5.72
N ASN A 168 21.17 5.25 7.02
CA ASN A 168 21.37 6.50 7.76
C ASN A 168 20.23 7.54 7.55
N GLY A 169 18.98 7.06 7.50
CA GLY A 169 17.80 7.90 7.29
C GLY A 169 17.45 8.21 5.83
N GLU A 170 18.38 8.03 4.90
CA GLU A 170 18.18 8.32 3.47
C GLU A 170 17.76 7.08 2.67
N ILE A 171 17.02 7.28 1.57
CA ILE A 171 16.65 6.20 0.66
C ILE A 171 17.90 5.74 -0.10
N ALA A 172 18.29 4.49 0.10
CA ALA A 172 19.43 3.86 -0.56
C ALA A 172 19.04 3.06 -1.80
N GLN A 173 17.85 2.42 -1.79
CA GLN A 173 17.36 1.61 -2.90
C GLN A 173 15.84 1.53 -2.87
N LEU A 174 15.25 1.48 -4.06
CA LEU A 174 13.84 1.21 -4.30
C LEU A 174 13.73 0.04 -5.29
N ILE A 175 12.97 -0.99 -4.93
CA ILE A 175 12.65 -2.13 -5.81
C ILE A 175 11.13 -2.14 -5.99
N LEU A 176 10.68 -1.90 -7.21
CA LEU A 176 9.25 -1.93 -7.54
C LEU A 176 8.73 -3.36 -7.60
N GLY A 177 7.50 -3.54 -7.13
CA GLY A 177 6.75 -4.77 -7.34
C GLY A 177 6.36 -4.98 -8.81
N ASN A 178 5.70 -6.10 -9.10
CA ASN A 178 5.20 -6.38 -10.44
C ASN A 178 4.26 -5.26 -10.91
N ASP A 179 4.46 -4.79 -12.13
CA ASP A 179 3.61 -3.79 -12.78
C ASP A 179 2.52 -4.48 -13.61
N LYS A 180 1.26 -4.30 -13.21
CA LYS A 180 0.10 -4.90 -13.90
C LYS A 180 -1.16 -4.08 -13.67
N LYS A 181 -1.83 -3.68 -14.74
CA LYS A 181 -3.13 -3.00 -14.66
C LYS A 181 -4.18 -3.94 -14.06
N THR A 182 -4.76 -3.53 -12.95
CA THR A 182 -5.79 -4.25 -12.19
C THR A 182 -6.85 -3.28 -11.70
N VAL A 183 -7.94 -3.79 -11.13
CA VAL A 183 -8.97 -2.94 -10.52
C VAL A 183 -8.41 -2.28 -9.25
N ILE A 184 -8.69 -1.00 -9.08
CA ILE A 184 -8.34 -0.22 -7.90
C ILE A 184 -9.60 -0.04 -7.08
N ASN A 185 -9.60 -0.50 -5.83
CA ASN A 185 -10.71 -0.33 -4.88
C ASN A 185 -10.44 0.87 -3.97
N LEU A 186 -11.34 1.83 -4.01
CA LEU A 186 -11.29 3.05 -3.19
C LEU A 186 -11.98 2.87 -1.84
#